data_9c9640ab20cd366b33ce1a71daa130da
#
_entry.id   9c9640ab20cd366b33ce1a71daa130da
#
_cell.length_a   1.000
_cell.length_b   1.000
_cell.length_c   1.000
_cell.angle_alpha   90.00
_cell.angle_beta   90.00
_cell.angle_gamma   90.00
#
_symmetry.space_group_name_H-M   'P 1'
#
loop_
_entity.id
_entity.type
_entity.pdbx_description
1 polymer ?
#
loop_
_entity_poly.entity_id
_entity_poly.type
_entity_poly.pdbx_seq_one_letter_code
_entity_poly.pdbx_strand_id
1 'polypeptide(L)'
;VLNISYGVDENYLDGVGVSIASVVLNNNIPLAFHIICDSYSPCFVKYIERLAVQHHIKISLYLIKVESLEVLPQTKVWSRAMYFRLFAFDYLSKKVNTLLYLDADVVCKGSLQDLLQLDLTEKIAAVVKDVDSIQNKVNERLSAFNLQGGYFNSGVVFVNLKLWKENALTEKAFLLLAGKEADSFKYPDQDVLNILLQDKVIFLPRPYNTIYTIKS
;
A
#
# COMPACT_ATOMS: atom_id res chain seq x y z
N VAL A 1 -11.76 11.21 -9.59
CA VAL A 1 -11.56 11.06 -8.12
C VAL A 1 -10.35 10.18 -7.90
N LEU A 2 -9.37 10.65 -7.13
CA LEU A 2 -8.25 9.82 -6.68
C LEU A 2 -8.71 9.05 -5.44
N ASN A 3 -8.77 7.72 -5.56
CA ASN A 3 -9.04 6.84 -4.42
C ASN A 3 -7.73 6.51 -3.73
N ILE A 4 -7.67 6.69 -2.40
CA ILE A 4 -6.48 6.46 -1.58
C ILE A 4 -6.85 5.49 -0.47
N SER A 5 -6.02 4.46 -0.21
CA SER A 5 -6.25 3.52 0.88
C SER A 5 -5.07 3.41 1.82
N TYR A 6 -5.40 3.07 3.06
CA TYR A 6 -4.49 2.71 4.15
C TYR A 6 -4.88 1.35 4.71
N GLY A 7 -3.87 0.56 5.10
CA GLY A 7 -4.07 -0.70 5.82
C GLY A 7 -3.31 -0.64 7.14
N VAL A 8 -4.02 -0.60 8.28
CA VAL A 8 -3.41 -0.31 9.58
C VAL A 8 -4.07 -1.07 10.72
N ASP A 9 -3.32 -1.37 11.76
CA ASP A 9 -3.88 -1.72 13.07
C ASP A 9 -4.19 -0.45 13.89
N GLU A 10 -4.84 -0.62 15.04
CA GLU A 10 -5.28 0.49 15.90
C GLU A 10 -4.14 1.44 16.29
N ASN A 11 -2.91 0.94 16.45
CA ASN A 11 -1.77 1.75 16.91
C ASN A 11 -1.32 2.80 15.87
N TYR A 12 -1.64 2.61 14.60
CA TYR A 12 -1.23 3.49 13.50
C TYR A 12 -2.36 4.40 12.97
N LEU A 13 -3.55 4.38 13.57
CA LEU A 13 -4.68 5.20 13.13
C LEU A 13 -4.39 6.70 13.20
N ASP A 14 -3.66 7.17 14.21
CA ASP A 14 -3.27 8.60 14.31
C ASP A 14 -2.36 8.99 13.14
N GLY A 15 -1.45 8.11 12.72
CA GLY A 15 -0.62 8.31 11.53
C GLY A 15 -1.45 8.46 10.26
N VAL A 16 -2.48 7.63 10.08
CA VAL A 16 -3.44 7.77 8.97
C VAL A 16 -4.09 9.14 8.96
N GLY A 17 -4.51 9.64 10.12
CA GLY A 17 -5.11 10.97 10.22
C GLY A 17 -4.16 12.08 9.76
N VAL A 18 -2.89 12.02 10.15
CA VAL A 18 -1.84 12.95 9.71
C VAL A 18 -1.60 12.82 8.19
N SER A 19 -1.51 11.59 7.68
CA SER A 19 -1.32 11.33 6.26
C SER A 19 -2.48 11.90 5.42
N ILE A 20 -3.74 11.63 5.78
CA ILE A 20 -4.93 12.18 5.12
C ILE A 20 -4.87 13.71 5.11
N ALA A 21 -4.62 14.35 6.25
CA ALA A 21 -4.52 15.80 6.35
C ALA A 21 -3.43 16.34 5.41
N SER A 22 -2.26 15.68 5.34
CA SER A 22 -1.17 16.09 4.47
C SER A 22 -1.53 15.99 2.98
N VAL A 23 -2.26 14.95 2.58
CA VAL A 23 -2.76 14.79 1.20
C VAL A 23 -3.74 15.90 0.86
N VAL A 24 -4.71 16.14 1.71
CA VAL A 24 -5.76 17.15 1.49
C VAL A 24 -5.19 18.56 1.38
N LEU A 25 -4.23 18.90 2.24
CA LEU A 25 -3.60 20.23 2.25
C LEU A 25 -2.74 20.51 1.00
N ASN A 26 -2.24 19.47 0.34
CA ASN A 26 -1.37 19.63 -0.83
C ASN A 26 -2.06 19.30 -2.17
N ASN A 27 -3.37 19.00 -2.18
CA ASN A 27 -4.08 18.59 -3.39
C ASN A 27 -5.45 19.25 -3.51
N ASN A 28 -5.70 19.88 -4.64
CA ASN A 28 -7.01 20.46 -4.98
C ASN A 28 -7.71 19.63 -6.08
N ILE A 29 -7.77 18.31 -5.87
CA ILE A 29 -8.44 17.35 -6.74
C ILE A 29 -9.49 16.57 -5.95
N PRO A 30 -10.52 15.99 -6.58
CA PRO A 30 -11.48 15.14 -5.88
C PRO A 30 -10.79 13.91 -5.26
N LEU A 31 -10.89 13.77 -3.93
CA LEU A 31 -10.26 12.72 -3.12
C LEU A 31 -11.30 11.84 -2.45
N ALA A 32 -11.03 10.55 -2.35
CA ALA A 32 -11.78 9.61 -1.53
C ALA A 32 -10.81 8.67 -0.78
N PHE A 33 -11.02 8.51 0.52
CA PHE A 33 -10.15 7.72 1.39
C PHE A 33 -10.84 6.45 1.89
N HIS A 34 -10.07 5.37 1.94
CA HIS A 34 -10.50 4.03 2.35
C HIS A 34 -9.53 3.52 3.41
N ILE A 35 -9.98 3.38 4.64
CA ILE A 35 -9.16 2.89 5.75
C ILE A 35 -9.57 1.46 6.08
N ILE A 36 -8.65 0.53 5.90
CA ILE A 36 -8.81 -0.88 6.21
C ILE A 36 -8.09 -1.14 7.53
N CYS A 37 -8.84 -1.53 8.57
CA CYS A 37 -8.30 -1.73 9.91
C CYS A 37 -8.95 -2.94 10.60
N ASP A 38 -8.32 -3.40 11.68
CA ASP A 38 -8.85 -4.47 12.54
C ASP A 38 -9.74 -3.93 13.65
N SER A 39 -9.46 -2.71 14.10
CA SER A 39 -10.19 -2.03 15.16
C SER A 39 -10.09 -0.51 15.02
N TYR A 40 -10.92 0.22 15.71
CA TYR A 40 -10.83 1.68 15.81
C TYR A 40 -11.54 2.21 17.06
N SER A 41 -11.06 3.32 17.59
CA SER A 41 -11.70 4.00 18.72
C SER A 41 -12.83 4.94 18.26
N PRO A 42 -13.85 5.19 19.10
CA PRO A 42 -14.86 6.22 18.83
C PRO A 42 -14.27 7.64 18.67
N CYS A 43 -13.11 7.90 19.27
CA CYS A 43 -12.40 9.17 19.16
C CYS A 43 -11.85 9.34 17.74
N PHE A 44 -11.27 8.29 17.17
CA PHE A 44 -10.78 8.30 15.80
C PHE A 44 -11.91 8.53 14.78
N VAL A 45 -13.05 7.87 14.97
CA VAL A 45 -14.23 8.08 14.10
C VAL A 45 -14.64 9.55 14.08
N LYS A 46 -14.79 10.17 15.25
CA LYS A 46 -15.11 11.60 15.35
C LYS A 46 -14.07 12.51 14.69
N TYR A 47 -12.80 12.12 14.76
CA TYR A 47 -11.72 12.88 14.13
C TYR A 47 -11.82 12.84 12.61
N ILE A 48 -11.96 11.65 12.01
CA ILE A 48 -12.06 11.51 10.54
C ILE A 48 -13.37 12.09 10.00
N GLU A 49 -14.48 12.04 10.76
CA GLU A 49 -15.73 12.71 10.40
C GLU A 49 -15.55 14.23 10.31
N ARG A 50 -14.83 14.85 11.26
CA ARG A 50 -14.49 16.28 11.21
C ARG A 50 -13.64 16.61 9.99
N LEU A 51 -12.59 15.80 9.71
CA LEU A 51 -11.77 15.96 8.50
C LEU A 51 -12.62 15.88 7.23
N ALA A 52 -13.51 14.90 7.16
CA ALA A 52 -14.40 14.70 6.01
C ALA A 52 -15.29 15.92 5.75
N VAL A 53 -15.90 16.46 6.80
CA VAL A 53 -16.75 17.66 6.72
C VAL A 53 -15.94 18.90 6.38
N GLN A 54 -14.83 19.14 7.09
CA GLN A 54 -14.00 20.33 6.94
C GLN A 54 -13.42 20.48 5.53
N HIS A 55 -13.06 19.35 4.91
CA HIS A 55 -12.38 19.34 3.61
C HIS A 55 -13.25 18.82 2.47
N HIS A 56 -14.55 18.58 2.70
CA HIS A 56 -15.49 18.06 1.70
C HIS A 56 -15.00 16.79 1.00
N ILE A 57 -14.41 15.86 1.77
CA ILE A 57 -13.87 14.59 1.28
C ILE A 57 -14.69 13.41 1.81
N LYS A 58 -14.62 12.29 1.09
CA LYS A 58 -15.21 11.03 1.54
C LYS A 58 -14.15 10.18 2.25
N ILE A 59 -14.43 9.75 3.48
CA ILE A 59 -13.62 8.78 4.23
C ILE A 59 -14.50 7.58 4.56
N SER A 60 -14.03 6.38 4.25
CA SER A 60 -14.74 5.12 4.52
C SER A 60 -13.87 4.19 5.37
N LEU A 61 -14.42 3.67 6.46
CA LEU A 61 -13.79 2.68 7.32
C LEU A 61 -14.27 1.28 6.96
N TYR A 62 -13.35 0.32 6.93
CA TYR A 62 -13.64 -1.10 6.66
C TYR A 62 -12.93 -1.95 7.71
N LEU A 63 -13.72 -2.72 8.48
CA LEU A 63 -13.17 -3.66 9.46
C LEU A 63 -12.85 -4.98 8.80
N ILE A 64 -11.64 -5.47 9.04
CA ILE A 64 -11.21 -6.82 8.67
C ILE A 64 -11.35 -7.72 9.90
N LYS A 65 -11.89 -8.92 9.69
CA LYS A 65 -11.87 -9.97 10.71
C LYS A 65 -10.49 -10.60 10.75
N VAL A 66 -9.80 -10.44 11.89
CA VAL A 66 -8.40 -10.88 12.07
C VAL A 66 -8.25 -12.40 11.97
N GLU A 67 -9.32 -13.16 12.25
CA GLU A 67 -9.33 -14.63 12.13
C GLU A 67 -8.95 -15.10 10.71
N SER A 68 -9.25 -14.30 9.69
CA SER A 68 -8.83 -14.59 8.30
C SER A 68 -7.32 -14.53 8.07
N LEU A 69 -6.57 -13.97 9.03
CA LEU A 69 -5.13 -13.73 8.94
C LEU A 69 -4.29 -14.69 9.79
N GLU A 70 -4.94 -15.56 10.58
CA GLU A 70 -4.23 -16.45 11.51
C GLU A 70 -3.28 -17.42 10.83
N VAL A 71 -3.57 -17.77 9.57
CA VAL A 71 -2.74 -18.67 8.76
C VAL A 71 -1.54 -17.96 8.10
N LEU A 72 -1.46 -16.63 8.18
CA LEU A 72 -0.37 -15.88 7.56
C LEU A 72 0.83 -15.72 8.49
N PRO A 73 2.06 -15.73 7.95
CA PRO A 73 3.27 -15.56 8.73
C PRO A 73 3.23 -14.26 9.55
N GLN A 74 3.57 -14.35 10.82
CA GLN A 74 3.79 -13.19 11.67
C GLN A 74 5.28 -13.10 11.99
N THR A 75 5.86 -11.93 11.76
CA THR A 75 7.26 -11.69 12.12
C THR A 75 7.35 -11.00 13.47
N LYS A 76 8.54 -11.06 14.10
CA LYS A 76 8.79 -10.33 15.37
C LYS A 76 8.78 -8.80 15.19
N VAL A 77 8.90 -8.33 13.97
CA VAL A 77 9.08 -6.90 13.63
C VAL A 77 7.82 -6.29 13.03
N TRP A 78 7.03 -7.07 12.27
CA TRP A 78 5.90 -6.58 11.51
C TRP A 78 4.60 -7.21 11.98
N SER A 79 3.59 -6.37 12.23
CA SER A 79 2.24 -6.82 12.55
C SER A 79 1.55 -7.41 11.31
N ARG A 80 0.48 -8.19 11.51
CA ARG A 80 -0.35 -8.69 10.40
C ARG A 80 -0.99 -7.58 9.57
N ALA A 81 -1.02 -6.34 10.08
CA ALA A 81 -1.54 -5.18 9.35
C ALA A 81 -0.81 -4.92 8.03
N MET A 82 0.46 -5.38 7.88
CA MET A 82 1.15 -5.32 6.59
C MET A 82 0.40 -6.00 5.45
N TYR A 83 -0.44 -7.01 5.74
CA TYR A 83 -1.25 -7.71 4.74
C TYR A 83 -2.57 -7.01 4.42
N PHE A 84 -2.97 -5.98 5.19
CA PHE A 84 -4.23 -5.28 4.97
C PHE A 84 -4.28 -4.60 3.60
N ARG A 85 -3.13 -4.27 3.01
CA ARG A 85 -3.04 -3.78 1.63
C ARG A 85 -3.57 -4.78 0.60
N LEU A 86 -3.34 -6.08 0.80
CA LEU A 86 -3.83 -7.12 -0.10
C LEU A 86 -5.37 -7.22 -0.03
N PHE A 87 -5.93 -7.10 1.18
CA PHE A 87 -7.38 -7.00 1.35
C PHE A 87 -7.95 -5.72 0.76
N ALA A 88 -7.24 -4.59 0.91
CA ALA A 88 -7.64 -3.34 0.28
C ALA A 88 -7.76 -3.51 -1.24
N PHE A 89 -6.76 -4.11 -1.88
CA PHE A 89 -6.74 -4.32 -3.32
C PHE A 89 -7.88 -5.25 -3.76
N ASP A 90 -8.09 -6.39 -3.09
CA ASP A 90 -9.20 -7.30 -3.43
C ASP A 90 -10.57 -6.63 -3.23
N TYR A 91 -10.81 -6.10 -2.03
CA TYR A 91 -12.13 -5.56 -1.68
C TYR A 91 -12.50 -4.36 -2.55
N LEU A 92 -11.55 -3.43 -2.75
CA LEU A 92 -11.79 -2.20 -3.50
C LEU A 92 -11.80 -2.44 -5.02
N SER A 93 -11.24 -3.54 -5.53
CA SER A 93 -11.33 -3.92 -6.95
C SER A 93 -12.77 -4.08 -7.47
N LYS A 94 -13.73 -4.27 -6.55
CA LYS A 94 -15.17 -4.36 -6.84
C LYS A 94 -15.84 -2.97 -6.91
N LYS A 95 -15.13 -1.90 -6.57
CA LYS A 95 -15.68 -0.55 -6.38
C LYS A 95 -15.00 0.51 -7.23
N VAL A 96 -13.68 0.39 -7.43
CA VAL A 96 -12.87 1.38 -8.15
C VAL A 96 -11.85 0.70 -9.06
N ASN A 97 -11.47 1.39 -10.14
CA ASN A 97 -10.53 0.84 -11.12
C ASN A 97 -9.07 1.05 -10.73
N THR A 98 -8.76 2.18 -10.08
CA THR A 98 -7.40 2.53 -9.65
C THR A 98 -7.41 2.97 -8.20
N LEU A 99 -6.31 2.70 -7.51
CA LEU A 99 -6.15 2.97 -6.08
C LEU A 99 -4.71 3.39 -5.78
N LEU A 100 -4.52 4.47 -5.05
CA LEU A 100 -3.25 4.81 -4.43
C LEU A 100 -3.22 4.22 -3.02
N TYR A 101 -2.35 3.25 -2.78
CA TYR A 101 -2.07 2.77 -1.43
C TYR A 101 -0.96 3.59 -0.81
N LEU A 102 -1.14 4.00 0.44
CA LEU A 102 -0.15 4.69 1.26
C LEU A 102 0.02 3.98 2.60
N ASP A 103 1.26 3.83 3.05
CA ASP A 103 1.52 3.46 4.44
C ASP A 103 1.15 4.62 5.39
N ALA A 104 0.81 4.32 6.63
CA ALA A 104 0.30 5.30 7.60
C ALA A 104 1.34 6.37 8.02
N ASP A 105 2.62 6.11 7.79
CA ASP A 105 3.75 7.00 8.09
C ASP A 105 4.16 7.87 6.89
N VAL A 106 3.43 7.80 5.78
CA VAL A 106 3.66 8.62 4.59
C VAL A 106 3.05 10.01 4.78
N VAL A 107 3.86 11.06 4.55
CA VAL A 107 3.43 12.46 4.55
C VAL A 107 3.53 13.01 3.12
N CYS A 108 2.40 13.44 2.58
CA CYS A 108 2.31 14.05 1.26
C CYS A 108 2.78 15.51 1.33
N LYS A 109 3.72 15.90 0.47
CA LYS A 109 4.29 17.26 0.41
C LYS A 109 4.08 17.94 -0.95
N GLY A 110 3.35 17.31 -1.86
CA GLY A 110 3.16 17.85 -3.22
C GLY A 110 1.91 17.30 -3.90
N SER A 111 1.71 17.73 -5.14
CA SER A 111 0.55 17.35 -5.93
C SER A 111 0.61 15.88 -6.36
N LEU A 112 -0.54 15.21 -6.26
CA LEU A 112 -0.78 13.86 -6.78
C LEU A 112 -1.58 13.88 -8.10
N GLN A 113 -1.79 15.07 -8.68
CA GLN A 113 -2.63 15.24 -9.86
C GLN A 113 -2.15 14.42 -11.06
N ASP A 114 -0.84 14.29 -11.25
CA ASP A 114 -0.27 13.57 -12.39
C ASP A 114 -0.61 12.06 -12.37
N LEU A 115 -0.88 11.49 -11.17
CA LEU A 115 -1.32 10.09 -11.07
C LEU A 115 -2.67 9.86 -11.75
N LEU A 116 -3.54 10.87 -11.81
CA LEU A 116 -4.84 10.76 -12.49
C LEU A 116 -4.73 10.65 -14.02
N GLN A 117 -3.58 11.04 -14.58
CA GLN A 117 -3.31 11.01 -16.01
C GLN A 117 -2.37 9.86 -16.39
N LEU A 118 -1.85 9.12 -15.39
CA LEU A 118 -0.94 8.02 -15.62
C LEU A 118 -1.65 6.85 -16.28
N ASP A 119 -1.16 6.44 -17.44
CA ASP A 119 -1.68 5.28 -18.16
C ASP A 119 -1.15 3.97 -17.53
N LEU A 120 -2.06 3.21 -16.93
CA LEU A 120 -1.81 1.88 -16.40
C LEU A 120 -2.53 0.78 -17.21
N THR A 121 -2.86 1.01 -18.47
CA THR A 121 -3.65 0.06 -19.28
C THR A 121 -2.94 -1.29 -19.41
N GLU A 122 -1.61 -1.29 -19.57
CA GLU A 122 -0.79 -2.50 -19.71
C GLU A 122 0.06 -2.82 -18.48
N LYS A 123 -0.03 -2.00 -17.43
CA LYS A 123 0.75 -2.16 -16.20
C LYS A 123 -0.16 -2.27 -14.99
N ILE A 124 0.25 -3.10 -14.05
CA ILE A 124 -0.57 -3.37 -12.86
C ILE A 124 -0.36 -2.29 -11.80
N ALA A 125 0.84 -1.73 -11.70
CA ALA A 125 1.11 -0.69 -10.71
C ALA A 125 2.14 0.34 -11.19
N ALA A 126 2.11 1.52 -10.55
CA ALA A 126 3.19 2.49 -10.57
C ALA A 126 3.78 2.62 -9.16
N VAL A 127 5.10 2.53 -9.06
CA VAL A 127 5.85 2.35 -7.82
C VAL A 127 7.17 3.11 -7.86
N VAL A 128 7.83 3.25 -6.71
CA VAL A 128 9.17 3.88 -6.64
C VAL A 128 10.21 2.85 -6.20
N LYS A 129 11.36 2.82 -6.88
CA LYS A 129 12.48 1.95 -6.48
C LYS A 129 12.85 2.18 -5.02
N ASP A 130 13.13 1.11 -4.30
CA ASP A 130 13.66 1.19 -2.94
C ASP A 130 15.09 1.78 -2.94
N VAL A 131 15.66 2.04 -1.76
CA VAL A 131 17.01 2.59 -1.62
C VAL A 131 18.08 1.59 -2.05
N ASP A 132 19.24 2.07 -2.48
CA ASP A 132 20.32 1.23 -3.01
C ASP A 132 20.80 0.16 -2.02
N SER A 133 20.80 0.46 -0.73
CA SER A 133 21.17 -0.50 0.31
C SER A 133 20.24 -1.73 0.38
N ILE A 134 18.99 -1.58 -0.05
CA ILE A 134 18.03 -2.68 -0.19
C ILE A 134 18.21 -3.35 -1.54
N GLN A 135 18.27 -2.58 -2.65
CA GLN A 135 18.48 -3.09 -4.01
C GLN A 135 19.64 -4.10 -4.09
N ASN A 136 20.78 -3.75 -3.49
CA ASN A 136 22.01 -4.55 -3.57
C ASN A 136 21.91 -5.91 -2.86
N LYS A 137 20.96 -6.11 -1.94
CA LYS A 137 20.77 -7.33 -1.15
C LYS A 137 19.63 -8.22 -1.62
N VAL A 138 18.78 -7.70 -2.50
CA VAL A 138 17.56 -8.38 -2.93
C VAL A 138 17.86 -9.63 -3.75
N ASN A 139 18.77 -9.53 -4.73
CA ASN A 139 19.07 -10.64 -5.64
C ASN A 139 19.65 -11.86 -4.93
N GLU A 140 20.45 -11.64 -3.87
CA GLU A 140 20.96 -12.73 -3.04
C GLU A 140 19.82 -13.34 -2.20
N ARG A 141 19.03 -12.49 -1.53
CA ARG A 141 17.97 -12.90 -0.62
C ARG A 141 16.79 -13.59 -1.31
N LEU A 142 16.41 -13.10 -2.49
CA LEU A 142 15.29 -13.60 -3.28
C LEU A 142 15.77 -14.31 -4.56
N SER A 143 16.94 -14.96 -4.50
CA SER A 143 17.57 -15.62 -5.66
C SER A 143 16.67 -16.67 -6.31
N ALA A 144 15.82 -17.36 -5.54
CA ALA A 144 14.86 -18.34 -6.05
C ALA A 144 13.82 -17.72 -7.02
N PHE A 145 13.59 -16.43 -6.97
CA PHE A 145 12.57 -15.72 -7.77
C PHE A 145 13.16 -14.97 -8.97
N ASN A 146 14.49 -14.89 -9.07
CA ASN A 146 15.21 -14.25 -10.19
C ASN A 146 14.64 -12.88 -10.57
N LEU A 147 14.55 -11.96 -9.59
CA LEU A 147 13.95 -10.65 -9.79
C LEU A 147 14.73 -9.82 -10.81
N GLN A 148 14.02 -9.34 -11.82
CA GLN A 148 14.54 -8.48 -12.87
C GLN A 148 14.00 -7.05 -12.72
N GLY A 149 14.72 -6.05 -13.24
CA GLY A 149 14.18 -4.69 -13.39
C GLY A 149 14.21 -3.78 -12.17
N GLY A 150 14.60 -4.28 -11.01
CA GLY A 150 14.70 -3.51 -9.77
C GLY A 150 13.58 -3.83 -8.76
N TYR A 151 13.86 -3.52 -7.50
CA TYR A 151 12.98 -3.78 -6.36
C TYR A 151 12.37 -2.47 -5.87
N PHE A 152 11.06 -2.42 -5.67
CA PHE A 152 10.36 -1.22 -5.24
C PHE A 152 9.98 -1.28 -3.76
N ASN A 153 9.86 -0.10 -3.14
CA ASN A 153 9.28 0.06 -1.82
C ASN A 153 7.76 0.05 -1.89
N SER A 154 7.11 -0.71 -1.02
CA SER A 154 5.65 -0.93 -1.05
C SER A 154 4.83 0.12 -0.29
N GLY A 155 5.47 1.10 0.34
CA GLY A 155 4.78 2.14 1.12
C GLY A 155 3.96 3.12 0.30
N VAL A 156 4.23 3.22 -1.02
CA VAL A 156 3.45 4.00 -1.98
C VAL A 156 3.27 3.16 -3.25
N VAL A 157 2.03 2.75 -3.53
CA VAL A 157 1.70 1.91 -4.69
C VAL A 157 0.44 2.46 -5.37
N PHE A 158 0.55 2.94 -6.60
CA PHE A 158 -0.61 3.29 -7.41
C PHE A 158 -0.97 2.10 -8.29
N VAL A 159 -2.10 1.44 -8.03
CA VAL A 159 -2.47 0.13 -8.58
C VAL A 159 -3.69 0.20 -9.50
N ASN A 160 -3.61 -0.52 -10.64
CA ASN A 160 -4.74 -0.85 -11.49
C ASN A 160 -5.45 -2.08 -10.89
N LEU A 161 -6.54 -1.85 -10.17
CA LEU A 161 -7.29 -2.89 -9.47
C LEU A 161 -8.02 -3.85 -10.41
N LYS A 162 -8.36 -3.40 -11.62
CA LYS A 162 -8.95 -4.28 -12.63
C LYS A 162 -7.95 -5.36 -13.03
N LEU A 163 -6.73 -4.97 -13.43
CA LEU A 163 -5.67 -5.92 -13.79
C LEU A 163 -5.22 -6.76 -12.58
N TRP A 164 -5.19 -6.17 -11.37
CA TRP A 164 -4.92 -6.90 -10.14
C TRP A 164 -5.86 -8.09 -9.96
N LYS A 165 -7.17 -7.84 -10.09
CA LYS A 165 -8.22 -8.85 -9.96
C LYS A 165 -8.19 -9.88 -11.10
N GLU A 166 -8.07 -9.42 -12.37
CA GLU A 166 -8.02 -10.30 -13.55
C GLU A 166 -6.85 -11.28 -13.49
N ASN A 167 -5.74 -10.90 -12.85
CA ASN A 167 -4.57 -11.75 -12.65
C ASN A 167 -4.62 -12.58 -11.36
N ALA A 168 -5.70 -12.52 -10.55
CA ALA A 168 -5.86 -13.21 -9.27
C ALA A 168 -4.67 -12.99 -8.31
N LEU A 169 -4.20 -11.71 -8.19
CA LEU A 169 -2.95 -11.42 -7.51
C LEU A 169 -3.06 -11.53 -5.98
N THR A 170 -4.23 -11.33 -5.42
CA THR A 170 -4.45 -11.52 -3.97
C THR A 170 -4.27 -12.99 -3.59
N GLU A 171 -4.88 -13.91 -4.33
CA GLU A 171 -4.75 -15.35 -4.12
C GLU A 171 -3.31 -15.81 -4.29
N LYS A 172 -2.64 -15.32 -5.34
CA LYS A 172 -1.21 -15.63 -5.58
C LYS A 172 -0.32 -15.10 -4.47
N ALA A 173 -0.62 -13.90 -3.93
CA ALA A 173 0.12 -13.34 -2.81
C ALA A 173 0.00 -14.22 -1.56
N PHE A 174 -1.20 -14.65 -1.22
CA PHE A 174 -1.42 -15.54 -0.07
C PHE A 174 -0.79 -16.91 -0.26
N LEU A 175 -0.79 -17.46 -1.47
CA LEU A 175 -0.08 -18.71 -1.76
C LEU A 175 1.43 -18.59 -1.55
N LEU A 176 2.06 -17.49 -1.96
CA LEU A 176 3.47 -17.23 -1.71
C LEU A 176 3.76 -17.07 -0.22
N LEU A 177 2.91 -16.33 0.50
CA LEU A 177 3.06 -16.11 1.94
C LEU A 177 2.86 -17.39 2.77
N ALA A 178 2.08 -18.35 2.29
CA ALA A 178 1.89 -19.66 2.92
C ALA A 178 2.86 -20.72 2.38
N GLY A 179 3.68 -20.39 1.39
CA GLY A 179 4.63 -21.29 0.73
C GLY A 179 5.91 -21.53 1.53
N LYS A 180 6.70 -22.49 1.05
CA LYS A 180 7.98 -22.88 1.70
C LYS A 180 9.04 -21.77 1.67
N GLU A 181 8.94 -20.86 0.71
CA GLU A 181 9.85 -19.74 0.54
C GLU A 181 9.53 -18.56 1.46
N ALA A 182 8.41 -18.60 2.19
CA ALA A 182 7.96 -17.51 3.06
C ALA A 182 8.99 -17.12 4.15
N ASP A 183 9.76 -18.10 4.64
CA ASP A 183 10.83 -17.86 5.63
C ASP A 183 11.98 -17.01 5.06
N SER A 184 12.14 -16.92 3.76
CA SER A 184 13.13 -16.06 3.10
C SER A 184 12.71 -14.60 2.98
N PHE A 185 11.43 -14.29 3.20
CA PHE A 185 10.89 -12.95 3.08
C PHE A 185 11.26 -12.10 4.29
N LYS A 186 12.10 -11.09 4.06
CA LYS A 186 12.47 -10.12 5.09
C LYS A 186 11.40 -9.05 5.27
N TYR A 187 10.76 -8.67 4.19
CA TYR A 187 9.65 -7.73 4.09
C TYR A 187 8.49 -8.44 3.39
N PRO A 188 7.72 -9.30 4.08
CA PRO A 188 6.88 -10.31 3.43
C PRO A 188 5.92 -9.76 2.39
N ASP A 189 5.20 -8.69 2.71
CA ASP A 189 4.26 -8.04 1.78
C ASP A 189 4.99 -7.35 0.61
N GLN A 190 6.08 -6.63 0.89
CA GLN A 190 6.87 -5.96 -0.14
C GLN A 190 7.58 -6.98 -1.05
N ASP A 191 8.15 -8.05 -0.49
CA ASP A 191 8.81 -9.11 -1.25
C ASP A 191 7.83 -9.79 -2.21
N VAL A 192 6.65 -10.16 -1.70
CA VAL A 192 5.59 -10.79 -2.49
C VAL A 192 5.09 -9.86 -3.60
N LEU A 193 4.88 -8.58 -3.32
CA LEU A 193 4.50 -7.61 -4.35
C LEU A 193 5.56 -7.50 -5.45
N ASN A 194 6.84 -7.43 -5.08
CA ASN A 194 7.93 -7.38 -6.06
C ASN A 194 8.03 -8.66 -6.91
N ILE A 195 7.79 -9.84 -6.34
CA ILE A 195 7.76 -11.11 -7.06
C ILE A 195 6.60 -11.14 -8.06
N LEU A 196 5.39 -10.77 -7.64
CA LEU A 196 4.19 -10.87 -8.47
C LEU A 196 4.12 -9.81 -9.58
N LEU A 197 4.72 -8.64 -9.34
CA LEU A 197 4.61 -7.48 -10.21
C LEU A 197 5.86 -7.26 -11.08
N GLN A 198 6.79 -8.23 -11.15
CA GLN A 198 7.93 -8.15 -12.07
C GLN A 198 7.47 -7.78 -13.47
N ASP A 199 8.15 -6.85 -14.11
CA ASP A 199 7.89 -6.35 -15.48
C ASP A 199 6.49 -5.76 -15.71
N LYS A 200 5.64 -5.72 -14.68
CA LYS A 200 4.26 -5.22 -14.71
C LYS A 200 4.10 -3.86 -14.03
N VAL A 201 5.20 -3.18 -13.73
CA VAL A 201 5.19 -1.89 -13.06
C VAL A 201 5.74 -0.76 -13.92
N ILE A 202 5.33 0.46 -13.61
CA ILE A 202 5.98 1.71 -14.03
C ILE A 202 6.77 2.24 -12.83
N PHE A 203 8.04 2.60 -13.05
CA PHE A 203 8.81 3.26 -12.01
C PHE A 203 8.59 4.76 -12.05
N LEU A 204 8.00 5.29 -10.98
CA LEU A 204 7.81 6.71 -10.74
C LEU A 204 9.12 7.37 -10.26
N PRO A 205 9.27 8.68 -10.46
CA PRO A 205 10.37 9.46 -9.88
C PRO A 205 10.40 9.40 -8.34
N ARG A 206 11.59 9.51 -7.77
CA ARG A 206 11.84 9.45 -6.31
C ARG A 206 10.93 10.34 -5.45
N PRO A 207 10.51 11.56 -5.86
CA PRO A 207 9.61 12.39 -5.06
C PRO A 207 8.27 11.74 -4.68
N TYR A 208 7.81 10.72 -5.44
CA TYR A 208 6.56 10.00 -5.10
C TYR A 208 6.71 9.04 -3.92
N ASN A 209 7.94 8.64 -3.56
CA ASN A 209 8.21 7.88 -2.35
C ASN A 209 9.66 8.12 -1.88
N THR A 210 9.87 9.19 -1.12
CA THR A 210 11.16 9.53 -0.55
C THR A 210 11.27 8.95 0.84
N ILE A 211 12.12 7.94 1.01
CA ILE A 211 12.37 7.30 2.30
C ILE A 211 13.28 8.21 3.12
N TYR A 212 12.80 8.62 4.29
CA TYR A 212 13.54 9.41 5.25
C TYR A 212 14.25 8.49 6.24
N THR A 213 15.57 8.48 6.25
CA THR A 213 16.34 7.82 7.30
C THR A 213 16.96 8.90 8.20
N ILE A 214 16.58 8.91 9.47
CA ILE A 214 17.31 9.67 10.48
C ILE A 214 18.64 8.92 10.68
N LYS A 215 19.72 9.48 10.13
CA LYS A 215 21.06 9.02 10.52
C LYS A 215 21.27 9.52 11.95
N SER A 216 21.24 8.59 12.92
CA SER A 216 21.73 8.81 14.27
C SER A 216 23.25 9.00 14.26
#